data_8f22e12d45d2dc12bbf6ab415b6a12e0
#
_entry.id   8f22e12d45d2dc12bbf6ab415b6a12e0
#
_cell.length_a   1.000
_cell.length_b   1.000
_cell.length_c   1.000
_cell.angle_alpha   90.00
_cell.angle_beta   90.00
_cell.angle_gamma   90.00
#
_symmetry.space_group_name_H-M   'P 1'
#
loop_
_entity.id
_entity.type
_entity.pdbx_description
1 polymer ?
#
loop_
_entity_poly.entity_id
_entity_poly.type
_entity_poly.pdbx_seq_one_letter_code
_entity_poly.pdbx_strand_id
1 'polypeptide(L)'
;MDELLNSLKSDLVAAQHGAMARVPLYHQVYSVLKAAILDGSIPHTSQMPTEHQINDTFDVSRITAKRAMDELAAEKLVTRARGKGSHVAYRFRAKPVHGPLVGMLESLIDMSEHSIVRVVSVEWVVPPVDIGKKLELSPTDRVYKVFRVSSNEEGEPYAYYVSWTIGTTRGYTKRQLELQPRLKLLRENGIILTEMQQKLSAINAPPQIAEELDITQGAALLAVRRLGCISDGTVVDILDGFYDPQRYQYAMVMSVD
;
A
#
# COMPACT_ATOMS: atom_id res chain seq x y z
N MET A 1 -9.51 -12.17 20.52
CA MET A 1 -9.61 -13.50 19.89
C MET A 1 -11.07 -13.88 19.66
N ASP A 2 -11.95 -13.79 20.67
CA ASP A 2 -13.35 -14.22 20.55
C ASP A 2 -14.17 -13.40 19.52
N GLU A 3 -13.93 -12.11 19.43
CA GLU A 3 -14.59 -11.24 18.46
C GLU A 3 -14.17 -11.60 17.00
N LEU A 4 -12.89 -11.88 16.79
CA LEU A 4 -12.38 -12.38 15.51
C LEU A 4 -12.99 -13.74 15.14
N LEU A 5 -13.03 -14.67 16.09
CA LEU A 5 -13.62 -15.99 15.86
C LEU A 5 -15.12 -15.91 15.50
N ASN A 6 -15.86 -15.00 16.10
CA ASN A 6 -17.26 -14.76 15.76
C ASN A 6 -17.43 -14.17 14.34
N SER A 7 -16.54 -13.27 13.92
CA SER A 7 -16.50 -12.77 12.53
C SER A 7 -16.24 -13.92 11.56
N LEU A 8 -15.21 -14.73 11.81
CA LEU A 8 -14.87 -15.89 10.97
C LEU A 8 -15.98 -16.96 10.93
N LYS A 9 -16.79 -17.08 11.99
CA LYS A 9 -17.97 -17.93 11.98
C LYS A 9 -19.01 -17.44 10.98
N SER A 10 -19.25 -16.13 10.91
CA SER A 10 -20.16 -15.54 9.92
C SER A 10 -19.69 -15.83 8.49
N ASP A 11 -18.38 -15.73 8.24
CA ASP A 11 -17.78 -16.04 6.94
C ASP A 11 -17.95 -17.53 6.59
N LEU A 12 -17.80 -18.43 7.57
CA LEU A 12 -18.02 -19.87 7.36
C LEU A 12 -19.48 -20.17 7.01
N VAL A 13 -20.43 -19.56 7.71
CA VAL A 13 -21.87 -19.73 7.43
C VAL A 13 -22.20 -19.23 6.03
N ALA A 14 -21.67 -18.08 5.62
CA ALA A 14 -21.83 -17.54 4.27
C ALA A 14 -21.25 -18.51 3.21
N ALA A 15 -20.08 -19.08 3.46
CA ALA A 15 -19.44 -20.07 2.59
C ALA A 15 -20.28 -21.35 2.44
N GLN A 16 -20.93 -21.81 3.51
CA GLN A 16 -21.78 -23.00 3.50
C GLN A 16 -23.06 -22.85 2.65
N HIS A 17 -23.57 -21.61 2.52
CA HIS A 17 -24.74 -21.31 1.68
C HIS A 17 -24.38 -20.98 0.22
N GLY A 18 -23.07 -20.92 -0.12
CA GLY A 18 -22.56 -20.57 -1.44
C GLY A 18 -21.91 -21.72 -2.20
N ALA A 19 -20.93 -21.35 -3.04
CA ALA A 19 -20.18 -22.29 -3.89
C ALA A 19 -19.44 -23.41 -3.10
N MET A 20 -19.15 -23.19 -1.82
CA MET A 20 -18.45 -24.15 -0.96
C MET A 20 -19.34 -25.17 -0.25
N ALA A 21 -20.67 -25.16 -0.46
CA ALA A 21 -21.61 -26.09 0.18
C ALA A 21 -21.28 -27.57 -0.05
N ARG A 22 -20.60 -27.91 -1.14
CA ARG A 22 -20.19 -29.28 -1.49
C ARG A 22 -18.78 -29.65 -1.08
N VAL A 23 -18.04 -28.72 -0.49
CA VAL A 23 -16.65 -28.91 -0.07
C VAL A 23 -16.62 -29.51 1.33
N PRO A 24 -15.71 -30.46 1.65
CA PRO A 24 -15.61 -31.04 2.99
C PRO A 24 -15.45 -29.97 4.07
N LEU A 25 -16.10 -30.14 5.22
CA LEU A 25 -16.17 -29.12 6.27
C LEU A 25 -14.81 -28.69 6.80
N TYR A 26 -13.83 -29.61 6.92
CA TYR A 26 -12.45 -29.22 7.31
C TYR A 26 -11.83 -28.24 6.32
N HIS A 27 -12.13 -28.38 5.03
CA HIS A 27 -11.57 -27.50 3.99
C HIS A 27 -12.24 -26.12 4.01
N GLN A 28 -13.53 -26.06 4.37
CA GLN A 28 -14.21 -24.78 4.57
C GLN A 28 -13.59 -24.00 5.76
N VAL A 29 -13.39 -24.68 6.90
CA VAL A 29 -12.71 -24.10 8.08
C VAL A 29 -11.28 -23.67 7.73
N TYR A 30 -10.53 -24.53 7.05
CA TYR A 30 -9.18 -24.19 6.56
C TYR A 30 -9.20 -22.96 5.67
N SER A 31 -10.15 -22.85 4.72
CA SER A 31 -10.23 -21.73 3.78
C SER A 31 -10.51 -20.41 4.49
N VAL A 32 -11.41 -20.38 5.46
CA VAL A 32 -11.71 -19.17 6.26
C VAL A 32 -10.49 -18.75 7.10
N LEU A 33 -9.86 -19.69 7.79
CA LEU A 33 -8.65 -19.39 8.58
C LEU A 33 -7.48 -18.95 7.69
N LYS A 34 -7.31 -19.58 6.52
CA LYS A 34 -6.30 -19.20 5.54
C LYS A 34 -6.53 -17.79 5.02
N ALA A 35 -7.77 -17.43 4.67
CA ALA A 35 -8.09 -16.08 4.23
C ALA A 35 -7.71 -15.04 5.29
N ALA A 36 -8.08 -15.28 6.55
CA ALA A 36 -7.75 -14.39 7.68
C ALA A 36 -6.24 -14.27 7.97
N ILE A 37 -5.45 -15.31 7.67
CA ILE A 37 -3.98 -15.21 7.74
C ILE A 37 -3.45 -14.41 6.56
N LEU A 38 -3.97 -14.65 5.36
CA LEU A 38 -3.47 -14.02 4.13
C LEU A 38 -3.82 -12.53 4.03
N ASP A 39 -4.98 -12.11 4.55
CA ASP A 39 -5.39 -10.69 4.60
C ASP A 39 -4.83 -9.92 5.80
N GLY A 40 -4.23 -10.64 6.77
CA GLY A 40 -3.64 -10.05 7.98
C GLY A 40 -4.59 -9.88 9.15
N SER A 41 -5.85 -10.32 9.07
CA SER A 41 -6.82 -10.33 10.19
C SER A 41 -6.29 -11.16 11.36
N ILE A 42 -5.53 -12.24 11.06
CA ILE A 42 -4.68 -12.95 12.02
C ILE A 42 -3.22 -12.56 11.75
N PRO A 43 -2.63 -11.64 12.53
CA PRO A 43 -1.32 -11.08 12.23
C PRO A 43 -0.17 -12.08 12.33
N HIS A 44 0.95 -11.78 11.66
CA HIS A 44 2.19 -12.55 11.82
C HIS A 44 2.63 -12.62 13.28
N THR A 45 3.11 -13.78 13.71
CA THR A 45 3.50 -14.14 15.08
C THR A 45 2.37 -14.29 16.09
N SER A 46 1.14 -13.88 15.76
CA SER A 46 0.02 -14.08 16.67
C SER A 46 -0.29 -15.57 16.87
N GLN A 47 -0.84 -15.88 18.03
CA GLN A 47 -1.27 -17.23 18.34
C GLN A 47 -2.55 -17.56 17.59
N MET A 48 -2.59 -18.72 16.95
CA MET A 48 -3.79 -19.27 16.32
C MET A 48 -4.78 -19.75 17.37
N PRO A 49 -6.07 -19.73 17.04
CA PRO A 49 -7.07 -20.42 17.87
C PRO A 49 -6.67 -21.87 18.10
N THR A 50 -6.92 -22.38 19.28
CA THR A 50 -6.73 -23.79 19.59
C THR A 50 -7.76 -24.66 18.86
N GLU A 51 -7.44 -25.93 18.63
CA GLU A 51 -8.38 -26.89 18.03
C GLU A 51 -9.72 -26.96 18.82
N HIS A 52 -9.66 -26.72 20.14
CA HIS A 52 -10.85 -26.66 20.99
C HIS A 52 -11.69 -25.40 20.69
N GLN A 53 -11.05 -24.23 20.62
CA GLN A 53 -11.73 -22.98 20.27
C GLN A 53 -12.35 -23.04 18.87
N ILE A 54 -11.63 -23.63 17.91
CA ILE A 54 -12.16 -23.86 16.55
C ILE A 54 -13.37 -24.80 16.58
N ASN A 55 -13.28 -25.93 17.32
CA ASN A 55 -14.37 -26.85 17.50
C ASN A 55 -15.62 -26.15 18.07
N ASP A 56 -15.47 -25.41 19.16
CA ASP A 56 -16.58 -24.76 19.85
C ASP A 56 -17.18 -23.60 19.06
N THR A 57 -16.33 -22.80 18.39
CA THR A 57 -16.82 -21.64 17.65
C THR A 57 -17.53 -22.03 16.36
N PHE A 58 -16.92 -22.94 15.60
CA PHE A 58 -17.44 -23.30 14.27
C PHE A 58 -18.40 -24.50 14.31
N ASP A 59 -18.68 -25.07 15.50
CA ASP A 59 -19.53 -26.26 15.67
C ASP A 59 -19.09 -27.44 14.80
N VAL A 60 -17.81 -27.76 14.83
CA VAL A 60 -17.19 -28.83 14.04
C VAL A 60 -16.52 -29.86 14.94
N SER A 61 -16.30 -31.08 14.45
CA SER A 61 -15.58 -32.10 15.22
C SER A 61 -14.11 -31.69 15.47
N ARG A 62 -13.52 -32.22 16.56
CA ARG A 62 -12.06 -32.01 16.83
C ARG A 62 -11.18 -32.53 15.69
N ILE A 63 -11.60 -33.62 15.01
CA ILE A 63 -10.87 -34.17 13.87
C ILE A 63 -10.91 -33.16 12.70
N THR A 64 -12.05 -32.51 12.47
CA THR A 64 -12.21 -31.45 11.46
C THR A 64 -11.34 -30.26 11.77
N ALA A 65 -11.36 -29.75 13.00
CA ALA A 65 -10.52 -28.64 13.45
C ALA A 65 -9.02 -28.95 13.32
N LYS A 66 -8.61 -30.14 13.80
CA LYS A 66 -7.23 -30.62 13.69
C LYS A 66 -6.78 -30.69 12.23
N ARG A 67 -7.59 -31.28 11.34
CA ARG A 67 -7.24 -31.40 9.92
C ARG A 67 -7.09 -30.06 9.24
N ALA A 68 -7.97 -29.08 9.53
CA ALA A 68 -7.83 -27.72 9.03
C ALA A 68 -6.49 -27.07 9.47
N MET A 69 -6.11 -27.25 10.74
CA MET A 69 -4.84 -26.76 11.27
C MET A 69 -3.63 -27.51 10.70
N ASP A 70 -3.75 -28.79 10.39
CA ASP A 70 -2.70 -29.59 9.74
C ASP A 70 -2.44 -29.10 8.32
N GLU A 71 -3.49 -28.78 7.55
CA GLU A 71 -3.36 -28.20 6.20
C GLU A 71 -2.67 -26.81 6.24
N LEU A 72 -3.03 -25.92 7.19
CA LEU A 72 -2.36 -24.64 7.37
C LEU A 72 -0.85 -24.81 7.71
N ALA A 73 -0.53 -25.83 8.51
CA ALA A 73 0.87 -26.14 8.84
C ALA A 73 1.62 -26.74 7.64
N ALA A 74 1.01 -27.59 6.85
CA ALA A 74 1.58 -28.16 5.63
C ALA A 74 1.93 -27.07 4.60
N GLU A 75 1.11 -26.03 4.49
CA GLU A 75 1.38 -24.83 3.65
C GLU A 75 2.35 -23.83 4.30
N LYS A 76 2.88 -24.13 5.49
CA LYS A 76 3.78 -23.23 6.23
C LYS A 76 3.17 -21.87 6.60
N LEU A 77 1.85 -21.80 6.62
CA LEU A 77 1.13 -20.59 7.07
C LEU A 77 1.19 -20.45 8.59
N VAL A 78 1.27 -21.58 9.29
CA VAL A 78 1.43 -21.63 10.75
C VAL A 78 2.58 -22.55 11.15
N THR A 79 3.22 -22.24 12.29
CA THR A 79 4.19 -23.10 12.97
C THR A 79 3.60 -23.65 14.25
N ARG A 80 3.90 -24.92 14.57
CA ARG A 80 3.48 -25.56 15.82
C ARG A 80 4.67 -25.64 16.78
N ALA A 81 4.48 -25.17 17.98
CA ALA A 81 5.48 -25.27 19.05
C ALA A 81 4.90 -26.08 20.23
N ARG A 82 5.56 -27.19 20.59
CA ARG A 82 5.11 -28.04 21.68
C ARG A 82 4.98 -27.23 22.98
N GLY A 83 3.79 -27.27 23.59
CA GLY A 83 3.47 -26.53 24.81
C GLY A 83 3.23 -25.02 24.64
N LYS A 84 3.44 -24.47 23.43
CA LYS A 84 3.24 -23.04 23.13
C LYS A 84 2.12 -22.78 22.11
N GLY A 85 1.50 -23.83 21.58
CA GLY A 85 0.42 -23.71 20.60
C GLY A 85 0.92 -23.51 19.16
N SER A 86 0.02 -23.07 18.30
CA SER A 86 0.30 -22.74 16.89
C SER A 86 0.36 -21.23 16.72
N HIS A 87 1.29 -20.74 15.90
CA HIS A 87 1.48 -19.32 15.63
C HIS A 87 1.56 -19.06 14.13
N VAL A 88 1.06 -17.91 13.68
CA VAL A 88 1.14 -17.50 12.27
C VAL A 88 2.60 -17.32 11.87
N ALA A 89 3.04 -18.10 10.91
CA ALA A 89 4.37 -18.03 10.31
C ALA A 89 4.36 -17.16 9.03
N TYR A 90 3.21 -17.02 8.41
CA TYR A 90 3.05 -16.27 7.18
C TYR A 90 3.26 -14.77 7.44
N ARG A 91 4.18 -14.18 6.68
CA ARG A 91 4.30 -12.72 6.57
C ARG A 91 3.53 -12.27 5.34
N PHE A 92 2.49 -11.48 5.55
CA PHE A 92 1.84 -10.81 4.44
C PHE A 92 2.89 -9.99 3.67
N ARG A 93 3.08 -10.35 2.42
CA ARG A 93 3.81 -9.54 1.44
C ARG A 93 2.83 -9.25 0.32
N ALA A 94 2.42 -7.99 0.20
CA ALA A 94 1.64 -7.57 -0.94
C ALA A 94 2.39 -7.98 -2.21
N LYS A 95 1.79 -8.85 -3.03
CA LYS A 95 2.34 -9.12 -4.36
C LYS A 95 2.11 -7.89 -5.22
N PRO A 96 3.12 -7.41 -5.94
CA PRO A 96 2.92 -6.31 -6.89
C PRO A 96 1.84 -6.69 -7.89
N VAL A 97 0.84 -5.83 -8.06
CA VAL A 97 -0.12 -5.96 -9.14
C VAL A 97 0.52 -5.34 -10.36
N HIS A 98 0.81 -6.14 -11.37
CA HIS A 98 1.34 -5.67 -12.65
C HIS A 98 0.15 -5.26 -13.53
N GLY A 99 0.02 -3.96 -13.78
CA GLY A 99 -0.97 -3.39 -14.70
C GLY A 99 -0.28 -2.54 -15.78
N PRO A 100 -0.93 -2.27 -16.91
CA PRO A 100 -0.35 -1.41 -17.95
C PRO A 100 -0.11 0.00 -17.41
N LEU A 101 1.13 0.47 -17.56
CA LEU A 101 1.58 1.76 -17.06
C LEU A 101 0.95 2.95 -17.81
N VAL A 102 0.61 2.75 -19.08
CA VAL A 102 0.21 3.83 -20.00
C VAL A 102 -1.02 4.57 -19.49
N GLY A 103 -2.10 3.88 -19.17
CA GLY A 103 -3.32 4.52 -18.69
C GLY A 103 -3.17 5.18 -17.31
N MET A 104 -2.31 4.64 -16.44
CA MET A 104 -2.05 5.23 -15.12
C MET A 104 -1.24 6.53 -15.23
N LEU A 105 -0.22 6.58 -16.10
CA LEU A 105 0.55 7.81 -16.31
C LEU A 105 -0.30 8.93 -16.91
N GLU A 106 -1.15 8.60 -17.87
CA GLU A 106 -2.11 9.53 -18.47
C GLU A 106 -3.08 10.09 -17.42
N SER A 107 -3.65 9.23 -16.58
CA SER A 107 -4.54 9.67 -15.48
C SER A 107 -3.83 10.56 -14.47
N LEU A 108 -2.54 10.31 -14.17
CA LEU A 108 -1.76 11.16 -13.27
C LEU A 108 -1.41 12.52 -13.90
N ILE A 109 -1.21 12.56 -15.21
CA ILE A 109 -0.99 13.81 -15.95
C ILE A 109 -2.30 14.61 -15.98
N ASP A 110 -3.41 13.97 -16.39
CA ASP A 110 -4.73 14.57 -16.45
C ASP A 110 -5.16 15.16 -15.09
N MET A 111 -5.03 14.38 -14.02
CA MET A 111 -5.29 14.88 -12.66
C MET A 111 -4.40 16.08 -12.31
N SER A 112 -3.14 16.10 -12.74
CA SER A 112 -2.22 17.21 -12.50
C SER A 112 -2.56 18.46 -13.32
N GLU A 113 -3.15 18.30 -14.51
CA GLU A 113 -3.61 19.40 -15.36
C GLU A 113 -4.87 20.10 -14.82
N HIS A 114 -5.71 19.34 -14.09
CA HIS A 114 -6.94 19.87 -13.45
C HIS A 114 -6.73 20.26 -11.97
N SER A 115 -5.50 20.36 -11.52
CA SER A 115 -5.17 20.70 -10.13
C SER A 115 -4.41 22.01 -10.05
N ILE A 116 -4.73 22.82 -9.05
CA ILE A 116 -3.90 23.96 -8.67
C ILE A 116 -2.72 23.44 -7.84
N VAL A 117 -1.51 23.59 -8.36
CA VAL A 117 -0.28 23.15 -7.70
C VAL A 117 0.42 24.32 -7.06
N ARG A 118 0.65 24.24 -5.74
CA ARG A 118 1.50 25.17 -4.99
C ARG A 118 2.77 24.44 -4.57
N VAL A 119 3.92 24.98 -4.95
CA VAL A 119 5.24 24.46 -4.52
C VAL A 119 5.63 25.15 -3.22
N VAL A 120 5.76 24.37 -2.15
CA VAL A 120 6.20 24.85 -0.82
C VAL A 120 7.68 25.17 -0.87
N SER A 121 8.52 24.17 -1.22
CA SER A 121 9.97 24.40 -1.40
C SER A 121 10.56 23.49 -2.49
N VAL A 122 11.71 23.94 -3.02
CA VAL A 122 12.62 23.17 -3.89
C VAL A 122 14.00 23.25 -3.27
N GLU A 123 14.55 22.13 -2.88
CA GLU A 123 15.80 22.03 -2.16
C GLU A 123 16.78 21.12 -2.90
N TRP A 124 18.08 21.46 -2.86
CA TRP A 124 19.16 20.62 -3.38
C TRP A 124 19.94 20.06 -2.19
N VAL A 125 19.63 18.82 -1.77
CA VAL A 125 20.06 18.26 -0.48
C VAL A 125 20.64 16.86 -0.60
N VAL A 126 21.43 16.46 0.37
CA VAL A 126 21.79 15.05 0.58
C VAL A 126 20.54 14.35 1.14
N PRO A 127 20.06 13.29 0.48
CA PRO A 127 18.85 12.61 0.91
C PRO A 127 19.09 11.76 2.20
N PRO A 128 18.02 11.40 2.94
CA PRO A 128 18.10 10.39 3.99
C PRO A 128 18.64 9.07 3.45
N VAL A 129 19.27 8.28 4.34
CA VAL A 129 19.99 7.05 3.97
C VAL A 129 19.09 6.04 3.23
N ASP A 130 17.83 5.91 3.61
CA ASP A 130 16.86 5.01 2.96
C ASP A 130 16.48 5.46 1.54
N ILE A 131 16.39 6.77 1.31
CA ILE A 131 16.16 7.37 -0.01
C ILE A 131 17.42 7.24 -0.87
N GLY A 132 18.59 7.58 -0.33
CA GLY A 132 19.88 7.46 -1.05
C GLY A 132 20.15 6.04 -1.52
N LYS A 133 19.86 5.04 -0.68
CA LYS A 133 20.00 3.61 -1.05
C LYS A 133 19.06 3.21 -2.20
N LYS A 134 17.83 3.73 -2.24
CA LYS A 134 16.87 3.42 -3.32
C LYS A 134 17.24 4.09 -4.64
N LEU A 135 17.86 5.26 -4.58
CA LEU A 135 18.35 6.01 -5.73
C LEU A 135 19.80 5.62 -6.11
N GLU A 136 20.38 4.63 -5.43
CA GLU A 136 21.77 4.13 -5.65
C GLU A 136 22.84 5.23 -5.57
N LEU A 137 22.67 6.15 -4.62
CA LEU A 137 23.53 7.32 -4.45
C LEU A 137 24.67 7.08 -3.47
N SER A 138 25.79 7.76 -3.70
CA SER A 138 26.88 7.90 -2.74
C SER A 138 26.45 8.78 -1.55
N PRO A 139 27.08 8.64 -0.36
CA PRO A 139 26.65 9.38 0.85
C PRO A 139 26.70 10.91 0.72
N THR A 140 27.45 11.44 -0.25
CA THR A 140 27.61 12.89 -0.49
C THR A 140 26.78 13.41 -1.66
N ASP A 141 26.14 12.52 -2.41
CA ASP A 141 25.36 12.90 -3.58
C ASP A 141 24.11 13.67 -3.15
N ARG A 142 23.74 14.62 -3.99
CA ARG A 142 22.59 15.46 -3.74
C ARG A 142 21.48 15.19 -4.75
N VAL A 143 20.26 15.49 -4.33
CA VAL A 143 19.04 15.34 -5.13
C VAL A 143 18.16 16.55 -4.99
N TYR A 144 17.29 16.76 -5.94
CA TYR A 144 16.18 17.68 -5.75
C TYR A 144 15.12 17.04 -4.84
N LYS A 145 14.85 17.74 -3.74
CA LYS A 145 13.72 17.48 -2.86
C LYS A 145 12.69 18.57 -3.05
N VAL A 146 11.46 18.19 -3.38
CA VAL A 146 10.39 19.13 -3.64
C VAL A 146 9.18 18.82 -2.80
N PHE A 147 8.67 19.83 -2.13
CA PHE A 147 7.41 19.79 -1.39
C PHE A 147 6.33 20.54 -2.16
N ARG A 148 5.18 19.90 -2.34
CA ARG A 148 4.05 20.46 -3.10
C ARG A 148 2.73 20.13 -2.45
N VAL A 149 1.76 21.04 -2.66
CA VAL A 149 0.35 20.84 -2.34
C VAL A 149 -0.43 20.93 -3.63
N SER A 150 -1.34 19.98 -3.84
CA SER A 150 -2.34 20.05 -4.91
C SER A 150 -3.71 20.35 -4.30
N SER A 151 -4.41 21.28 -4.93
CA SER A 151 -5.78 21.67 -4.59
C SER A 151 -6.70 21.42 -5.79
N ASN A 152 -8.00 21.27 -5.52
CA ASN A 152 -9.02 21.22 -6.55
C ASN A 152 -9.24 22.62 -7.19
N GLU A 153 -10.17 22.71 -8.12
CA GLU A 153 -10.47 23.97 -8.82
C GLU A 153 -11.04 25.06 -7.87
N GLU A 154 -11.65 24.67 -6.75
CA GLU A 154 -12.12 25.54 -5.70
C GLU A 154 -11.01 26.03 -4.75
N GLY A 155 -9.80 25.51 -4.91
CA GLY A 155 -8.65 25.86 -4.10
C GLY A 155 -8.51 25.04 -2.80
N GLU A 156 -9.37 24.03 -2.58
CA GLU A 156 -9.27 23.17 -1.41
C GLU A 156 -8.11 22.18 -1.56
N PRO A 157 -7.13 22.16 -0.63
CA PRO A 157 -5.99 21.26 -0.72
C PRO A 157 -6.43 19.83 -0.45
N TYR A 158 -6.06 18.89 -1.33
CA TYR A 158 -6.40 17.48 -1.18
C TYR A 158 -5.20 16.55 -1.10
N ALA A 159 -4.01 17.01 -1.51
CA ALA A 159 -2.80 16.20 -1.47
C ALA A 159 -1.53 16.99 -1.17
N TYR A 160 -0.67 16.41 -0.33
CA TYR A 160 0.68 16.88 -0.03
C TYR A 160 1.69 15.89 -0.57
N TYR A 161 2.75 16.39 -1.21
CA TYR A 161 3.77 15.54 -1.83
C TYR A 161 5.17 15.92 -1.39
N VAL A 162 5.99 14.90 -1.19
CA VAL A 162 7.45 15.01 -1.07
C VAL A 162 8.06 14.17 -2.19
N SER A 163 8.81 14.78 -3.08
CA SER A 163 9.51 14.05 -4.14
C SER A 163 11.03 14.22 -4.06
N TRP A 164 11.73 13.16 -4.45
CA TRP A 164 13.19 13.08 -4.51
C TRP A 164 13.56 12.64 -5.92
N THR A 165 14.30 13.50 -6.65
CA THR A 165 14.54 13.28 -8.08
C THR A 165 16.00 13.53 -8.42
N ILE A 166 16.58 12.60 -9.21
CA ILE A 166 17.93 12.72 -9.76
C ILE A 166 17.87 13.01 -11.26
N GLY A 167 18.99 13.46 -11.85
CA GLY A 167 19.13 13.64 -13.29
C GLY A 167 18.46 14.89 -13.88
N THR A 168 17.79 15.72 -13.07
CA THR A 168 17.21 16.97 -13.54
C THR A 168 18.26 18.08 -13.51
N THR A 169 18.47 18.75 -14.64
CA THR A 169 19.48 19.78 -14.78
C THR A 169 18.94 21.15 -15.20
N ARG A 170 17.77 21.19 -15.83
CA ARG A 170 17.20 22.42 -16.37
C ARG A 170 15.72 22.55 -16.02
N GLY A 171 15.32 23.77 -15.67
CA GLY A 171 13.90 24.09 -15.49
C GLY A 171 13.22 23.48 -14.27
N TYR A 172 13.92 22.73 -13.41
CA TYR A 172 13.35 22.10 -12.22
C TYR A 172 13.26 23.13 -11.08
N THR A 173 12.48 24.18 -11.33
CA THR A 173 12.30 25.32 -10.44
C THR A 173 10.89 25.39 -9.90
N LYS A 174 10.69 26.13 -8.79
CA LYS A 174 9.36 26.37 -8.21
C LYS A 174 8.35 26.79 -9.27
N ARG A 175 8.68 27.81 -10.07
CA ARG A 175 7.82 28.37 -11.11
C ARG A 175 7.43 27.32 -12.16
N GLN A 176 8.35 26.50 -12.63
CA GLN A 176 8.04 25.49 -13.66
C GLN A 176 7.21 24.34 -13.11
N LEU A 177 7.47 23.94 -11.85
CA LEU A 177 6.72 22.90 -11.16
C LEU A 177 5.27 23.32 -10.81
N GLU A 178 4.99 24.64 -10.77
CA GLU A 178 3.64 25.19 -10.61
C GLU A 178 2.91 25.35 -11.94
N LEU A 179 3.66 25.59 -13.04
CA LEU A 179 3.07 25.87 -14.35
C LEU A 179 2.76 24.63 -15.19
N GLN A 180 3.41 23.51 -14.91
CA GLN A 180 3.22 22.29 -15.70
C GLN A 180 3.40 21.00 -14.88
N PRO A 181 2.78 19.89 -15.32
CA PRO A 181 2.92 18.60 -14.67
C PRO A 181 4.37 18.17 -14.48
N ARG A 182 4.71 17.72 -13.28
CA ARG A 182 6.09 17.31 -12.95
C ARG A 182 6.61 16.20 -13.89
N LEU A 183 5.78 15.24 -14.27
CA LEU A 183 6.18 14.18 -15.20
C LEU A 183 6.57 14.72 -16.58
N LYS A 184 5.95 15.82 -17.02
CA LYS A 184 6.34 16.51 -18.25
C LYS A 184 7.72 17.14 -18.12
N LEU A 185 8.01 17.82 -16.99
CA LEU A 185 9.34 18.35 -16.68
C LEU A 185 10.41 17.26 -16.65
N LEU A 186 10.13 16.08 -16.11
CA LEU A 186 11.06 14.95 -16.14
C LEU A 186 11.39 14.54 -17.58
N ARG A 187 10.37 14.40 -18.43
CA ARG A 187 10.57 14.08 -19.86
C ARG A 187 11.38 15.12 -20.60
N GLU A 188 11.15 16.41 -20.34
CA GLU A 188 11.94 17.54 -20.90
C GLU A 188 13.39 17.53 -20.44
N ASN A 189 13.69 16.93 -19.29
CA ASN A 189 15.05 16.67 -18.79
C ASN A 189 15.64 15.34 -19.28
N GLY A 190 14.96 14.61 -20.20
CA GLY A 190 15.44 13.34 -20.73
C GLY A 190 15.14 12.13 -19.81
N ILE A 191 14.40 12.34 -18.71
CA ILE A 191 14.02 11.27 -17.78
C ILE A 191 12.71 10.65 -18.25
N ILE A 192 12.80 9.50 -18.93
CA ILE A 192 11.64 8.76 -19.42
C ILE A 192 11.38 7.59 -18.47
N LEU A 193 10.36 7.72 -17.63
CA LEU A 193 9.93 6.64 -16.76
C LEU A 193 9.25 5.55 -17.58
N THR A 194 9.72 4.32 -17.47
CA THR A 194 9.19 3.13 -18.14
C THR A 194 8.45 2.19 -17.18
N GLU A 195 8.75 2.29 -15.89
CA GLU A 195 8.09 1.52 -14.84
C GLU A 195 7.78 2.43 -13.65
N MET A 196 6.66 2.16 -12.99
CA MET A 196 6.29 2.83 -11.75
C MET A 196 5.82 1.79 -10.73
N GLN A 197 6.58 1.65 -9.65
CA GLN A 197 6.21 0.81 -8.52
C GLN A 197 5.45 1.67 -7.50
N GLN A 198 4.30 1.20 -7.04
CA GLN A 198 3.47 1.95 -6.10
C GLN A 198 3.09 1.09 -4.89
N LYS A 199 3.18 1.70 -3.71
CA LYS A 199 2.70 1.14 -2.44
C LYS A 199 1.71 2.10 -1.81
N LEU A 200 0.58 1.54 -1.37
CA LEU A 200 -0.45 2.27 -0.64
C LEU A 200 -0.42 1.85 0.82
N SER A 201 -0.63 2.81 1.69
CA SER A 201 -0.74 2.62 3.14
C SER A 201 -1.62 3.72 3.74
N ALA A 202 -1.86 3.68 5.03
CA ALA A 202 -2.54 4.75 5.75
C ALA A 202 -1.65 5.25 6.87
N ILE A 203 -1.71 6.56 7.15
CA ILE A 203 -1.02 7.20 8.28
C ILE A 203 -1.96 8.20 8.94
N ASN A 204 -1.63 8.59 10.17
CA ASN A 204 -2.24 9.76 10.79
C ASN A 204 -1.47 11.01 10.35
N ALA A 205 -2.19 12.10 10.07
CA ALA A 205 -1.62 13.36 9.60
C ALA A 205 -0.66 13.95 10.64
N PRO A 206 0.67 14.05 10.32
CA PRO A 206 1.59 14.81 11.14
C PRO A 206 1.23 16.32 11.11
N PRO A 207 1.67 17.10 12.11
CA PRO A 207 1.30 18.53 12.22
C PRO A 207 1.54 19.32 10.93
N GLN A 208 2.71 19.18 10.33
CA GLN A 208 3.07 19.89 9.10
C GLN A 208 2.16 19.55 7.93
N ILE A 209 1.81 18.28 7.73
CA ILE A 209 0.93 17.88 6.62
C ILE A 209 -0.50 18.31 6.92
N ALA A 210 -0.94 18.24 8.17
CA ALA A 210 -2.27 18.69 8.58
C ALA A 210 -2.46 20.19 8.31
N GLU A 211 -1.46 21.02 8.62
CA GLU A 211 -1.46 22.46 8.34
C GLU A 211 -1.53 22.73 6.83
N GLU A 212 -0.71 22.07 6.03
CA GLU A 212 -0.66 22.27 4.57
C GLU A 212 -1.91 21.80 3.83
N LEU A 213 -2.63 20.83 4.38
CA LEU A 213 -3.88 20.30 3.84
C LEU A 213 -5.14 20.94 4.47
N ASP A 214 -4.97 21.83 5.44
CA ASP A 214 -6.09 22.42 6.20
C ASP A 214 -7.03 21.35 6.77
N ILE A 215 -6.45 20.40 7.51
CA ILE A 215 -7.16 19.30 8.20
C ILE A 215 -6.72 19.19 9.65
N THR A 216 -7.49 18.46 10.43
CA THR A 216 -7.15 18.20 11.85
C THR A 216 -5.89 17.32 11.94
N GLN A 217 -4.94 17.71 12.83
CA GLN A 217 -3.80 16.85 13.15
C GLN A 217 -4.27 15.47 13.63
N GLY A 218 -3.64 14.41 13.12
CA GLY A 218 -4.03 13.03 13.43
C GLY A 218 -5.18 12.49 12.57
N ALA A 219 -5.77 13.29 11.68
CA ALA A 219 -6.73 12.79 10.69
C ALA A 219 -6.10 11.68 9.83
N ALA A 220 -6.92 10.72 9.39
CA ALA A 220 -6.44 9.64 8.54
C ALA A 220 -6.07 10.16 7.14
N LEU A 221 -4.91 9.76 6.64
CA LEU A 221 -4.45 10.04 5.29
C LEU A 221 -4.17 8.74 4.53
N LEU A 222 -4.55 8.70 3.26
CA LEU A 222 -4.03 7.72 2.32
C LEU A 222 -2.60 8.12 1.97
N ALA A 223 -1.63 7.25 2.26
CA ALA A 223 -0.22 7.45 1.92
C ALA A 223 0.16 6.57 0.74
N VAL A 224 0.75 7.19 -0.28
CA VAL A 224 1.17 6.52 -1.51
C VAL A 224 2.66 6.78 -1.71
N ARG A 225 3.49 5.74 -1.76
CA ARG A 225 4.88 5.83 -2.18
C ARG A 225 5.04 5.30 -3.58
N ARG A 226 5.60 6.09 -4.49
CA ARG A 226 5.92 5.73 -5.87
C ARG A 226 7.41 5.74 -6.09
N LEU A 227 7.91 4.72 -6.80
CA LEU A 227 9.27 4.66 -7.31
C LEU A 227 9.17 4.67 -8.84
N GLY A 228 9.75 5.69 -9.47
CA GLY A 228 9.81 5.81 -10.91
C GLY A 228 11.15 5.28 -11.43
N CYS A 229 11.09 4.30 -12.35
CA CYS A 229 12.25 3.66 -12.93
C CYS A 229 12.37 3.99 -14.42
N ILE A 230 13.60 4.10 -14.90
CA ILE A 230 13.94 4.16 -16.32
C ILE A 230 14.14 2.75 -16.90
N SER A 231 14.44 2.64 -18.19
CA SER A 231 14.41 1.37 -18.95
C SER A 231 15.38 0.28 -18.47
N ASP A 232 16.44 0.63 -17.76
CA ASP A 232 17.38 -0.32 -17.16
C ASP A 232 17.00 -0.75 -15.73
N GLY A 233 15.84 -0.28 -15.24
CA GLY A 233 15.35 -0.57 -13.89
C GLY A 233 15.86 0.38 -12.81
N THR A 234 16.73 1.34 -13.14
CA THR A 234 17.26 2.32 -12.18
C THR A 234 16.14 3.23 -11.66
N VAL A 235 16.04 3.35 -10.34
CA VAL A 235 15.11 4.29 -9.69
C VAL A 235 15.68 5.70 -9.78
N VAL A 236 14.97 6.59 -10.45
CA VAL A 236 15.39 7.99 -10.65
C VAL A 236 14.49 9.00 -9.95
N ASP A 237 13.34 8.54 -9.50
CA ASP A 237 12.33 9.37 -8.86
C ASP A 237 11.62 8.62 -7.74
N ILE A 238 11.50 9.25 -6.58
CA ILE A 238 10.71 8.75 -5.45
C ILE A 238 9.72 9.84 -5.08
N LEU A 239 8.44 9.47 -4.95
CA LEU A 239 7.40 10.38 -4.53
C LEU A 239 6.61 9.77 -3.39
N ASP A 240 6.53 10.50 -2.28
CA ASP A 240 5.60 10.25 -1.19
C ASP A 240 4.43 11.24 -1.32
N GLY A 241 3.23 10.71 -1.54
CA GLY A 241 1.98 11.46 -1.60
C GLY A 241 1.08 11.14 -0.42
N PHE A 242 0.48 12.16 0.17
CA PHE A 242 -0.43 12.06 1.30
C PHE A 242 -1.73 12.74 0.91
N TYR A 243 -2.82 11.98 0.89
CA TYR A 243 -4.12 12.44 0.38
C TYR A 243 -5.16 12.44 1.49
N ASP A 244 -5.95 13.49 1.55
CA ASP A 244 -7.16 13.52 2.36
C ASP A 244 -8.23 12.63 1.71
N PRO A 245 -8.65 11.51 2.33
CA PRO A 245 -9.61 10.59 1.75
C PRO A 245 -11.03 11.17 1.64
N GLN A 246 -11.32 12.30 2.29
CA GLN A 246 -12.59 13.00 2.16
C GLN A 246 -12.65 13.86 0.89
N ARG A 247 -11.49 14.34 0.41
CA ARG A 247 -11.37 15.21 -0.77
C ARG A 247 -10.81 14.48 -2.00
N TYR A 248 -10.21 13.31 -1.81
CA TYR A 248 -9.61 12.52 -2.88
C TYR A 248 -9.85 11.02 -2.67
N GLN A 249 -10.35 10.34 -3.69
CA GLN A 249 -10.50 8.89 -3.72
C GLN A 249 -9.55 8.29 -4.77
N TYR A 250 -8.74 7.32 -4.35
CA TYR A 250 -7.91 6.56 -5.27
C TYR A 250 -8.74 5.43 -5.86
N ALA A 251 -9.15 5.58 -7.12
CA ALA A 251 -9.92 4.58 -7.85
C ALA A 251 -9.06 3.90 -8.92
N MET A 252 -9.22 2.60 -9.09
CA MET A 252 -8.57 1.81 -10.13
C MET A 252 -9.59 0.86 -10.75
N VAL A 253 -9.65 0.84 -12.08
CA VAL A 253 -10.44 -0.12 -12.85
C VAL A 253 -9.50 -1.13 -13.48
N MET A 254 -9.71 -2.40 -13.21
CA MET A 254 -8.95 -3.50 -13.80
C MET A 254 -9.90 -4.43 -14.55
N SER A 255 -9.52 -4.81 -15.79
CA SER A 255 -10.21 -5.88 -16.52
C SER A 255 -9.78 -7.22 -15.92
N VAL A 256 -10.73 -8.10 -15.71
CA VAL A 256 -10.48 -9.50 -15.33
C VAL A 256 -10.84 -10.34 -16.55
N ASP A 257 -9.82 -10.90 -17.21
CA ASP A 257 -9.97 -11.85 -18.33
C ASP A 257 -10.29 -13.25 -17.81
#